data_b6e64b7bef9d7e0cebb2f2ae2240003b
#
_entry.id   b6e64b7bef9d7e0cebb2f2ae2240003b
#
_cell.length_a   1.000
_cell.length_b   1.000
_cell.length_c   1.000
_cell.angle_alpha   90.00
_cell.angle_beta   90.00
_cell.angle_gamma   90.00
#
_symmetry.space_group_name_H-M   'P 1'
#
loop_
_entity.id
_entity.type
_entity.pdbx_description
1 polymer ?
#
loop_
_entity_poly.entity_id
_entity_poly.type
_entity_poly.pdbx_seq_one_letter_code
_entity_poly.pdbx_strand_id
1 'polypeptide(L)'
;ERVRRRYDTLDPAFLTFIRHIVDRCGETGTPLSFCGEDAGRPVEAVALAAMGLRMLSMRPASVGPVKALIRRANLEEARAVIAASIARGEASARGALTAYLAALP
;
A
#
# COMPACT_ATOMS: atom_id res chain seq x y z
N GLU A 1 14.40 3.51 -15.59
CA GLU A 1 15.03 2.85 -14.46
C GLU A 1 15.52 3.82 -13.38
N ARG A 2 16.18 4.91 -13.78
CA ARG A 2 16.54 5.96 -12.85
C ARG A 2 15.31 6.60 -12.22
N VAL A 3 14.24 6.72 -12.99
CA VAL A 3 12.97 7.27 -12.52
C VAL A 3 12.32 6.33 -11.49
N ARG A 4 12.40 5.03 -11.71
CA ARG A 4 11.90 4.03 -10.76
C ARG A 4 12.54 4.12 -9.39
N ARG A 5 13.84 4.41 -9.34
CA ARG A 5 14.57 4.53 -8.07
C ARG A 5 14.15 5.75 -7.27
N ARG A 6 13.64 6.78 -7.93
CA ARG A 6 13.22 8.01 -7.28
C ARG A 6 11.81 7.94 -6.71
N TYR A 7 10.99 7.00 -7.21
CA TYR A 7 9.60 6.88 -6.79
C TYR A 7 9.39 5.54 -6.12
N ASP A 8 9.19 5.59 -4.82
CA ASP A 8 8.84 4.43 -4.03
C ASP A 8 7.39 4.59 -3.60
N THR A 9 6.55 3.59 -3.92
CA THR A 9 5.15 3.58 -3.51
C THR A 9 5.01 3.66 -1.99
N LEU A 10 6.02 3.21 -1.26
CA LEU A 10 6.05 3.25 0.21
C LEU A 10 6.63 4.57 0.76
N ASP A 11 6.84 5.56 -0.10
CA ASP A 11 7.23 6.91 0.30
C ASP A 11 6.12 7.53 1.15
N PRO A 12 6.45 8.08 2.34
CA PRO A 12 5.47 8.73 3.20
C PRO A 12 4.62 9.78 2.51
N ALA A 13 5.21 10.63 1.67
CA ALA A 13 4.47 11.66 0.97
C ALA A 13 3.44 11.06 0.00
N PHE A 14 3.82 10.00 -0.71
CA PHE A 14 2.92 9.34 -1.64
C PHE A 14 1.77 8.65 -0.89
N LEU A 15 2.08 7.93 0.17
CA LEU A 15 1.05 7.23 0.95
C LEU A 15 0.08 8.21 1.62
N THR A 16 0.59 9.32 2.12
CA THR A 16 -0.23 10.38 2.71
C THR A 16 -1.17 10.97 1.65
N PHE A 17 -0.66 11.19 0.46
CA PHE A 17 -1.44 11.71 -0.66
C PHE A 17 -2.54 10.73 -1.05
N ILE A 18 -2.22 9.44 -1.18
CA ILE A 18 -3.21 8.40 -1.48
C ILE A 18 -4.30 8.35 -0.39
N ARG A 19 -3.91 8.43 0.88
CA ARG A 19 -4.87 8.44 1.97
C ARG A 19 -5.82 9.64 1.86
N HIS A 20 -5.27 10.79 1.52
CA HIS A 20 -6.09 11.99 1.32
C HIS A 20 -7.11 11.80 0.20
N ILE A 21 -6.68 11.22 -0.94
CA ILE A 21 -7.59 10.95 -2.06
C ILE A 21 -8.69 9.96 -1.64
N VAL A 22 -8.32 8.90 -0.94
CA VAL A 22 -9.28 7.91 -0.45
C VAL A 22 -10.33 8.56 0.45
N ASP A 23 -9.89 9.41 1.39
CA ASP A 23 -10.80 10.09 2.30
C ASP A 23 -11.75 11.01 1.54
N ARG A 24 -11.25 11.79 0.58
CA ARG A 24 -12.08 12.70 -0.20
C ARG A 24 -13.08 11.94 -1.06
N CYS A 25 -12.67 10.86 -1.69
CA CYS A 25 -13.59 10.04 -2.48
C CYS A 25 -14.66 9.40 -1.60
N GLY A 26 -14.30 9.00 -0.39
CA GLY A 26 -15.26 8.47 0.57
C GLY A 26 -16.32 9.49 0.98
N GLU A 27 -15.92 10.76 1.17
CA GLU A 27 -16.85 11.85 1.52
C GLU A 27 -17.86 12.12 0.42
N THR A 28 -17.48 11.96 -0.83
CA THR A 28 -18.34 12.26 -1.98
C THR A 28 -19.00 11.04 -2.58
N GLY A 29 -18.70 9.83 -2.06
CA GLY A 29 -19.22 8.59 -2.61
C GLY A 29 -18.65 8.27 -3.99
N THR A 30 -17.49 8.82 -4.33
CA THR A 30 -16.85 8.62 -5.63
C THR A 30 -16.08 7.30 -5.64
N PRO A 31 -16.36 6.37 -6.58
CA PRO A 31 -15.58 5.15 -6.72
C PRO A 31 -14.12 5.47 -7.05
N LEU A 32 -13.22 4.69 -6.48
CA LEU A 32 -11.79 4.89 -6.68
C LEU A 32 -11.12 3.55 -6.91
N SER A 33 -10.30 3.46 -7.96
CA SER A 33 -9.46 2.30 -8.21
C SER A 33 -8.04 2.74 -8.46
N PHE A 34 -7.11 1.86 -8.20
CA PHE A 34 -5.70 2.08 -8.49
C PHE A 34 -5.26 1.02 -9.50
N CYS A 35 -4.67 1.47 -10.58
CA CYS A 35 -4.13 0.58 -11.60
C CYS A 35 -2.67 0.95 -11.84
N GLY A 36 -1.92 -0.03 -12.29
CA GLY A 36 -0.51 0.15 -12.54
C GLY A 36 0.29 -1.02 -12.02
N GLU A 37 1.58 -1.00 -12.32
CA GLU A 37 2.47 -2.09 -12.00
C GLU A 37 2.56 -2.35 -10.50
N ASP A 38 2.56 -1.28 -9.71
CA ASP A 38 2.69 -1.39 -8.26
C ASP A 38 1.51 -2.08 -7.60
N ALA A 39 0.30 -1.99 -8.19
CA ALA A 39 -0.86 -2.68 -7.66
C ALA A 39 -0.69 -4.20 -7.69
N GLY A 40 0.15 -4.71 -8.58
CA GLY A 40 0.43 -6.15 -8.71
C GLY A 40 1.62 -6.63 -7.90
N ARG A 41 2.29 -5.76 -7.17
CA ARG A 41 3.41 -6.14 -6.29
C ARG A 41 2.86 -6.34 -4.89
N PRO A 42 3.10 -7.51 -4.26
CA PRO A 42 2.42 -7.86 -3.01
C PRO A 42 2.59 -6.84 -1.87
N VAL A 43 3.80 -6.38 -1.60
CA VAL A 43 4.04 -5.42 -0.51
C VAL A 43 3.34 -4.09 -0.81
N GLU A 44 3.50 -3.59 -2.03
CA GLU A 44 2.86 -2.35 -2.48
C GLU A 44 1.33 -2.47 -2.41
N ALA A 45 0.79 -3.61 -2.84
CA ALA A 45 -0.66 -3.84 -2.80
C ALA A 45 -1.19 -3.81 -1.37
N VAL A 46 -0.46 -4.39 -0.41
CA VAL A 46 -0.85 -4.32 1.00
C VAL A 46 -0.85 -2.87 1.49
N ALA A 47 0.18 -2.10 1.13
CA ALA A 47 0.25 -0.70 1.52
C ALA A 47 -0.93 0.11 0.96
N LEU A 48 -1.24 -0.08 -0.32
CA LEU A 48 -2.36 0.61 -0.96
C LEU A 48 -3.70 0.21 -0.32
N ALA A 49 -3.89 -1.07 -0.06
CA ALA A 49 -5.09 -1.55 0.62
C ALA A 49 -5.20 -1.00 2.04
N ALA A 50 -4.07 -0.90 2.75
CA ALA A 50 -4.04 -0.33 4.10
C ALA A 50 -4.41 1.15 4.09
N MET A 51 -4.11 1.86 3.01
CA MET A 51 -4.52 3.27 2.86
C MET A 51 -6.01 3.40 2.52
N GLY A 52 -6.70 2.31 2.29
CA GLY A 52 -8.14 2.30 2.07
C GLY A 52 -8.58 2.06 0.64
N LEU A 53 -7.66 1.78 -0.28
CA LEU A 53 -8.04 1.44 -1.65
C LEU A 53 -8.72 0.07 -1.67
N ARG A 54 -9.90 0.01 -2.25
CA ARG A 54 -10.72 -1.21 -2.31
C ARG A 54 -10.64 -1.91 -3.66
N MET A 55 -10.21 -1.21 -4.70
CA MET A 55 -10.10 -1.76 -6.04
C MET A 55 -8.69 -1.56 -6.57
N LEU A 56 -8.01 -2.66 -6.83
CA LEU A 56 -6.68 -2.67 -7.41
C LEU A 56 -6.74 -3.49 -8.70
N SER A 57 -6.30 -2.88 -9.81
CA SER A 57 -6.21 -3.56 -11.10
C SER A 57 -4.78 -4.01 -11.34
N MET A 58 -4.61 -5.25 -11.74
CA MET A 58 -3.30 -5.83 -11.96
C MET A 58 -3.36 -6.93 -13.00
N ARG A 59 -2.20 -7.38 -13.45
CA ARG A 59 -2.12 -8.51 -14.37
C ARG A 59 -2.65 -9.77 -13.69
N PRO A 60 -3.28 -10.68 -14.45
CA PRO A 60 -3.82 -11.93 -13.86
C PRO A 60 -2.78 -12.72 -13.05
N ALA A 61 -1.54 -12.75 -13.49
CA ALA A 61 -0.47 -13.48 -12.79
C ALA A 61 -0.20 -12.92 -11.39
N SER A 62 -0.52 -11.66 -11.14
CA SER A 62 -0.29 -11.01 -9.85
C SER A 62 -1.40 -11.23 -8.85
N VAL A 63 -2.59 -11.60 -9.31
CA VAL A 63 -3.78 -11.71 -8.44
C VAL A 63 -3.59 -12.74 -7.32
N GLY A 64 -3.08 -13.92 -7.65
CA GLY A 64 -2.86 -14.97 -6.65
C GLY A 64 -1.94 -14.56 -5.52
N PRO A 65 -0.69 -14.14 -5.83
CA PRO A 65 0.25 -13.71 -4.80
C PRO A 65 -0.26 -12.52 -3.96
N VAL A 66 -0.90 -11.53 -4.58
CA VAL A 66 -1.45 -10.38 -3.87
C VAL A 66 -2.56 -10.81 -2.93
N LYS A 67 -3.51 -11.60 -3.42
CA LYS A 67 -4.60 -12.11 -2.58
C LYS A 67 -4.10 -12.92 -1.40
N ALA A 68 -3.12 -13.77 -1.64
CA ALA A 68 -2.56 -14.61 -0.58
C ALA A 68 -1.97 -13.77 0.54
N LEU A 69 -1.24 -12.71 0.19
CA LEU A 69 -0.63 -11.85 1.19
C LEU A 69 -1.67 -10.99 1.91
N ILE A 70 -2.62 -10.41 1.19
CA ILE A 70 -3.66 -9.58 1.79
C ILE A 70 -4.51 -10.40 2.77
N ARG A 71 -4.81 -11.66 2.44
CA ARG A 71 -5.57 -12.54 3.34
C ARG A 71 -4.84 -12.85 4.64
N ARG A 72 -3.51 -12.89 4.61
CA ARG A 72 -2.70 -13.15 5.79
C ARG A 72 -2.49 -11.91 6.63
N ALA A 73 -2.51 -10.73 6.01
CA ALA A 73 -2.25 -9.48 6.68
C ALA A 73 -3.52 -8.95 7.35
N ASN A 74 -3.34 -8.21 8.43
CA ASN A 74 -4.39 -7.40 9.02
C ASN A 74 -4.15 -5.97 8.55
N LEU A 75 -5.09 -5.42 7.78
CA LEU A 75 -4.90 -4.10 7.17
C LEU A 75 -4.85 -2.96 8.18
N GLU A 76 -5.54 -3.09 9.32
CA GLU A 76 -5.44 -2.10 10.39
C GLU A 76 -4.06 -2.11 11.01
N GLU A 77 -3.50 -3.28 11.25
CA GLU A 77 -2.13 -3.43 11.75
C GLU A 77 -1.13 -2.88 10.75
N ALA A 78 -1.31 -3.20 9.47
CA ALA A 78 -0.43 -2.68 8.42
C ALA A 78 -0.47 -1.15 8.38
N ARG A 79 -1.66 -0.57 8.51
CA ARG A 79 -1.81 0.89 8.56
C ARG A 79 -1.06 1.47 9.75
N ALA A 80 -1.18 0.85 10.92
CA ALA A 80 -0.48 1.30 12.13
C ALA A 80 1.04 1.21 11.96
N VAL A 81 1.53 0.16 11.33
CA VAL A 81 2.96 -0.01 11.03
C VAL A 81 3.45 1.11 10.12
N ILE A 82 2.69 1.42 9.08
CA ILE A 82 3.02 2.51 8.16
C ILE A 82 3.01 3.85 8.89
N ALA A 83 1.98 4.12 9.68
CA ALA A 83 1.86 5.37 10.44
C ALA A 83 3.02 5.55 11.41
N ALA A 84 3.43 4.48 12.09
CA ALA A 84 4.57 4.52 13.02
C ALA A 84 5.88 4.81 12.28
N SER A 85 6.07 4.20 11.12
CA SER A 85 7.24 4.45 10.28
C SER A 85 7.32 5.92 9.87
N ILE A 86 6.21 6.49 9.42
CA ILE A 86 6.14 7.90 9.05
C ILE A 86 6.43 8.78 10.25
N ALA A 87 5.86 8.47 11.42
CA ALA A 87 6.07 9.24 12.64
C ALA A 87 7.54 9.24 13.08
N ARG A 88 8.26 8.14 12.81
CA ARG A 88 9.70 8.07 13.10
C ARG A 88 10.56 8.84 12.09
N GLY A 89 9.96 9.38 11.05
CA GLY A 89 10.69 10.12 10.02
C GLY A 89 11.47 9.24 9.05
N GLU A 90 11.08 7.98 8.90
CA GLU A 90 11.74 7.07 7.95
C GLU A 90 11.46 7.51 6.52
N ALA A 91 12.48 7.41 5.67
CA ALA A 91 12.37 7.84 4.27
C ALA A 91 11.38 7.00 3.46
N SER A 92 11.16 5.75 3.87
CA SER A 92 10.21 4.85 3.25
C SER A 92 9.60 3.95 4.32
N ALA A 93 8.33 3.63 4.18
CA ALA A 93 7.66 2.67 5.05
C ALA A 93 7.96 1.22 4.65
N ARG A 94 8.73 1.02 3.58
CA ARG A 94 8.99 -0.32 3.02
C ARG A 94 9.63 -1.26 4.03
N GLY A 95 10.67 -0.79 4.73
CA GLY A 95 11.37 -1.63 5.70
C GLY A 95 10.45 -2.10 6.82
N ALA A 96 9.70 -1.19 7.41
CA ALA A 96 8.78 -1.52 8.51
C ALA A 96 7.66 -2.45 8.04
N LEU A 97 7.06 -2.18 6.89
CA LEU A 97 5.98 -3.01 6.37
C LEU A 97 6.49 -4.40 5.98
N THR A 98 7.64 -4.47 5.31
CA THR A 98 8.24 -5.75 4.94
C THR A 98 8.52 -6.61 6.17
N ALA A 99 9.06 -6.01 7.23
CA ALA A 99 9.32 -6.71 8.48
C ALA A 99 8.02 -7.23 9.12
N TYR A 100 6.98 -6.42 9.13
CA TYR A 100 5.67 -6.83 9.63
C TYR A 100 5.15 -8.05 8.85
N LEU A 101 5.19 -7.99 7.52
CA LEU A 101 4.68 -9.06 6.67
C LEU A 101 5.49 -10.35 6.82
N ALA A 102 6.82 -10.23 6.98
CA ALA A 102 7.69 -11.39 7.18
C ALA A 102 7.42 -12.10 8.51
N ALA A 103 6.91 -11.38 9.50
CA ALA A 103 6.62 -11.93 10.82
C ALA A 103 5.23 -12.58 10.92
N LEU A 104 4.42 -12.50 9.88
CA LEU A 104 3.09 -13.11 9.88
C LEU A 104 3.21 -14.65 9.93
N PRO A 105 2.32 -15.33 10.70
CA PRO A 105 2.30 -16.79 10.77
C PRO A 105 1.89 -17.44 9.45
#